data_fdbc5613fe0a5b291152f1691bd5780d
#
_entry.id   fdbc5613fe0a5b291152f1691bd5780d
#
_cell.length_a   1.000
_cell.length_b   1.000
_cell.length_c   1.000
_cell.angle_alpha   90.00
_cell.angle_beta   90.00
_cell.angle_gamma   90.00
#
_symmetry.space_group_name_H-M   'P 1'
#
loop_
_entity.id
_entity.type
_entity.pdbx_description
1 polymer ?
#
loop_
_entity_poly.entity_id
_entity_poly.type
_entity_poly.pdbx_seq_one_letter_code
_entity_poly.pdbx_strand_id
1 'polypeptide(L)'
;MIPDIIEESGNECRTRILSDDEYLKMLDLKLDEELAEYHKDQNIEELADLLELIRAAAIARGYTIDELETTRAEKAKKRGGFEKKIFLIDVNEKND
;
A
#
# COMPACT_ATOMS: atom_id res chain seq x y z
N MET A 1 -8.51 3.35 -11.41
CA MET A 1 -9.20 2.92 -12.63
C MET A 1 -9.59 4.14 -13.43
N ILE A 2 -9.30 4.15 -14.71
CA ILE A 2 -9.61 5.27 -15.58
C ILE A 2 -10.81 4.86 -16.44
N PRO A 3 -12.00 5.50 -16.24
CA PRO A 3 -13.22 5.10 -16.96
C PRO A 3 -13.07 5.14 -18.48
N ASP A 4 -12.37 6.13 -19.02
CA ASP A 4 -12.18 6.28 -20.45
C ASP A 4 -11.51 5.06 -21.09
N ILE A 5 -10.53 4.48 -20.40
CA ILE A 5 -9.85 3.28 -20.89
C ILE A 5 -10.80 2.08 -20.92
N ILE A 6 -11.66 1.96 -19.91
CA ILE A 6 -12.64 0.88 -19.85
C ILE A 6 -13.69 1.04 -20.94
N GLU A 7 -14.15 2.25 -21.18
CA GLU A 7 -15.12 2.55 -22.24
C GLU A 7 -14.54 2.26 -23.61
N GLU A 8 -13.29 2.61 -23.85
CA GLU A 8 -12.58 2.34 -25.10
C GLU A 8 -12.47 0.84 -25.38
N SER A 9 -12.41 0.02 -24.34
CA SER A 9 -12.37 -1.43 -24.49
C SER A 9 -13.74 -2.06 -24.78
N GLY A 10 -14.79 -1.25 -24.83
CA GLY A 10 -16.15 -1.70 -25.11
C GLY A 10 -16.92 -2.19 -23.91
N ASN A 11 -16.37 -2.06 -22.73
CA ASN A 11 -17.02 -2.46 -21.47
C ASN A 11 -17.82 -1.29 -20.89
N GLU A 12 -18.99 -1.58 -20.34
CA GLU A 12 -19.74 -0.60 -19.59
C GLU A 12 -19.07 -0.38 -18.24
N CYS A 13 -18.99 0.87 -17.82
CA CYS A 13 -18.37 1.24 -16.57
C CYS A 13 -19.26 2.20 -15.80
N ARG A 14 -19.54 1.87 -14.54
CA ARG A 14 -20.20 2.78 -13.62
C ARG A 14 -19.20 3.27 -12.62
N THR A 15 -19.05 4.60 -12.56
CA THR A 15 -18.14 5.23 -11.63
C THR A 15 -18.84 6.35 -10.87
N ARG A 16 -18.31 6.65 -9.69
CA ARG A 16 -18.66 7.85 -8.94
C ARG A 16 -17.44 8.33 -8.18
N ILE A 17 -17.45 9.61 -7.87
CA ILE A 17 -16.39 10.19 -7.04
C ILE A 17 -16.74 9.91 -5.58
N LEU A 18 -15.82 9.31 -4.86
CA LEU A 18 -15.99 8.96 -3.46
C LEU A 18 -15.73 10.19 -2.57
N SER A 19 -16.41 10.26 -1.42
CA SER A 19 -16.01 11.18 -0.36
C SER A 19 -14.65 10.75 0.19
N ASP A 20 -14.00 11.63 0.94
CA ASP A 20 -12.69 11.34 1.53
C ASP A 20 -12.77 10.11 2.44
N ASP A 21 -13.79 10.00 3.28
CA ASP A 21 -13.97 8.85 4.18
C ASP A 21 -14.20 7.56 3.41
N GLU A 22 -15.02 7.60 2.37
CA GLU A 22 -15.27 6.45 1.52
C GLU A 22 -14.00 6.00 0.79
N TYR A 23 -13.21 6.96 0.34
CA TYR A 23 -11.96 6.70 -0.36
C TYR A 23 -10.96 5.98 0.55
N LEU A 24 -10.80 6.45 1.80
CA LEU A 24 -9.92 5.80 2.77
C LEU A 24 -10.34 4.35 3.04
N LYS A 25 -11.64 4.13 3.22
CA LYS A 25 -12.17 2.78 3.43
C LYS A 25 -11.93 1.88 2.22
N MET A 26 -12.12 2.42 1.03
CA MET A 26 -11.90 1.68 -0.20
C MET A 26 -10.43 1.31 -0.37
N LEU A 27 -9.51 2.23 -0.05
CA LEU A 27 -8.09 1.95 -0.10
C LEU A 27 -7.70 0.82 0.86
N ASP A 28 -8.24 0.82 2.08
CA ASP A 28 -7.99 -0.23 3.05
C ASP A 28 -8.47 -1.60 2.55
N LEU A 29 -9.67 -1.64 1.96
CA LEU A 29 -10.20 -2.87 1.37
C LEU A 29 -9.34 -3.35 0.20
N LYS A 30 -8.89 -2.42 -0.65
CA LYS A 30 -8.03 -2.75 -1.78
C LYS A 30 -6.67 -3.27 -1.32
N LEU A 31 -6.13 -2.73 -0.25
CA LEU A 31 -4.88 -3.23 0.33
C LEU A 31 -5.02 -4.70 0.74
N ASP A 32 -6.13 -5.05 1.38
CA ASP A 32 -6.41 -6.43 1.76
C ASP A 32 -6.54 -7.34 0.53
N GLU A 33 -7.25 -6.88 -0.51
CA GLU A 33 -7.41 -7.63 -1.75
C GLU A 33 -6.08 -7.89 -2.44
N GLU A 34 -5.26 -6.86 -2.61
CA GLU A 34 -3.98 -6.97 -3.30
C GLU A 34 -2.98 -7.81 -2.50
N LEU A 35 -3.04 -7.73 -1.18
CA LEU A 35 -2.21 -8.59 -0.34
C LEU A 35 -2.56 -10.06 -0.56
N ALA A 36 -3.85 -10.39 -0.63
CA ALA A 36 -4.32 -11.75 -0.93
C ALA A 36 -3.87 -12.20 -2.33
N GLU A 37 -3.95 -11.31 -3.32
CA GLU A 37 -3.48 -11.61 -4.69
C GLU A 37 -1.98 -11.87 -4.71
N TYR A 38 -1.20 -11.08 -3.96
CA TYR A 38 0.23 -11.32 -3.84
C TYR A 38 0.52 -12.69 -3.21
N HIS A 39 -0.20 -13.07 -2.17
CA HIS A 39 -0.01 -14.39 -1.54
C HIS A 39 -0.28 -15.53 -2.51
N LYS A 40 -1.24 -15.33 -3.41
CA LYS A 40 -1.61 -16.33 -4.41
C LYS A 40 -0.59 -16.41 -5.54
N ASP A 41 -0.23 -15.28 -6.13
CA ASP A 41 0.55 -15.21 -7.36
C ASP A 41 2.05 -14.97 -7.14
N GLN A 42 2.42 -14.32 -6.06
CA GLN A 42 3.79 -14.05 -5.62
C GLN A 42 4.69 -13.43 -6.70
N ASN A 43 4.14 -12.54 -7.51
CA ASN A 43 4.84 -11.90 -8.62
C ASN A 43 5.06 -10.41 -8.40
N ILE A 44 5.87 -9.80 -9.29
CA ILE A 44 6.24 -8.40 -9.17
C ILE A 44 5.05 -7.46 -9.42
N GLU A 45 4.11 -7.84 -10.28
CA GLU A 45 2.94 -7.05 -10.59
C GLU A 45 2.09 -6.82 -9.34
N GLU A 46 1.91 -7.86 -8.54
CA GLU A 46 1.13 -7.74 -7.30
C GLU A 46 1.84 -6.89 -6.25
N LEU A 47 3.15 -6.97 -6.20
CA LEU A 47 3.94 -6.10 -5.32
C LEU A 47 3.85 -4.64 -5.78
N ALA A 48 3.86 -4.40 -7.09
CA ALA A 48 3.69 -3.06 -7.63
C ALA A 48 2.31 -2.48 -7.30
N ASP A 49 1.28 -3.30 -7.38
CA ASP A 49 -0.08 -2.90 -7.03
C ASP A 49 -0.18 -2.54 -5.54
N LEU A 50 0.42 -3.34 -4.67
CA LEU A 50 0.50 -3.05 -3.24
C LEU A 50 1.22 -1.74 -2.97
N LEU A 51 2.35 -1.52 -3.63
CA LEU A 51 3.13 -0.30 -3.45
C LEU A 51 2.32 0.93 -3.88
N GLU A 52 1.62 0.85 -5.00
CA GLU A 52 0.78 1.95 -5.47
C GLU A 52 -0.33 2.29 -4.47
N LEU A 53 -0.97 1.28 -3.90
CA LEU A 53 -1.99 1.48 -2.87
C LEU A 53 -1.42 2.07 -1.59
N ILE A 54 -0.23 1.65 -1.19
CA ILE A 54 0.44 2.21 -0.01
C ILE A 54 0.72 3.70 -0.23
N ARG A 55 1.22 4.08 -1.40
CA ARG A 55 1.47 5.47 -1.75
C ARG A 55 0.18 6.29 -1.77
N ALA A 56 -0.88 5.74 -2.37
CA ALA A 56 -2.19 6.39 -2.38
C ALA A 56 -2.73 6.58 -0.97
N ALA A 57 -2.58 5.60 -0.10
CA ALA A 57 -3.01 5.70 1.29
C ALA A 57 -2.26 6.78 2.05
N ALA A 58 -0.95 6.90 1.83
CA ALA A 58 -0.15 7.96 2.46
C ALA A 58 -0.65 9.34 2.05
N ILE A 59 -0.86 9.55 0.75
CA ILE A 59 -1.36 10.83 0.22
C ILE A 59 -2.76 11.13 0.76
N ALA A 60 -3.64 10.13 0.78
CA ALA A 60 -5.01 10.30 1.26
C ALA A 60 -5.07 10.68 2.74
N ARG A 61 -4.08 10.28 3.52
CA ARG A 61 -3.98 10.65 4.94
C ARG A 61 -3.21 11.95 5.19
N GLY A 62 -2.82 12.65 4.13
CA GLY A 62 -2.16 13.94 4.24
C GLY A 62 -0.64 13.92 4.27
N TYR A 63 -0.04 12.77 4.03
CA TYR A 63 1.42 12.65 3.97
C TYR A 63 1.91 12.82 2.54
N THR A 64 3.18 13.13 2.39
CA THR A 64 3.83 13.16 1.08
C THR A 64 4.56 11.84 0.84
N ILE A 65 4.89 11.56 -0.41
CA ILE A 65 5.69 10.38 -0.76
C ILE A 65 7.09 10.50 -0.15
N ASP A 66 7.65 11.70 -0.11
CA ASP A 66 8.96 11.93 0.51
C ASP A 66 8.94 11.60 2.01
N GLU A 67 7.87 11.99 2.72
CA GLU A 67 7.70 11.65 4.12
C GLU A 67 7.60 10.14 4.34
N LEU A 68 6.84 9.48 3.49
CA LEU A 68 6.71 8.02 3.54
C LEU A 68 8.07 7.34 3.33
N GLU A 69 8.81 7.76 2.30
CA GLU A 69 10.12 7.17 1.99
C GLU A 69 11.15 7.46 3.07
N THR A 70 11.17 8.68 3.60
CA THR A 70 12.07 9.05 4.70
C THR A 70 11.80 8.19 5.93
N THR A 71 10.54 8.03 6.28
CA THR A 71 10.14 7.20 7.43
C THR A 71 10.53 5.74 7.21
N ARG A 72 10.28 5.21 6.01
CA ARG A 72 10.68 3.85 5.66
C ARG A 72 12.18 3.64 5.82
N ALA A 73 12.96 4.56 5.24
CA ALA A 73 14.42 4.47 5.27
C ALA A 73 14.96 4.56 6.70
N GLU A 74 14.42 5.45 7.52
CA GLU A 74 14.82 5.58 8.91
C GLU A 74 14.53 4.32 9.73
N LYS A 75 13.36 3.74 9.51
CA LYS A 75 12.99 2.48 10.18
C LYS A 75 13.89 1.34 9.74
N ALA A 76 14.18 1.25 8.45
CA ALA A 76 15.09 0.24 7.93
C ALA A 76 16.47 0.38 8.52
N LYS A 77 16.96 1.60 8.66
CA LYS A 77 18.27 1.87 9.26
C LYS A 77 18.31 1.44 10.73
N LYS A 78 17.27 1.74 11.48
CA LYS A 78 17.21 1.39 12.92
C LYS A 78 17.07 -0.11 13.14
N ARG A 79 16.28 -0.78 12.31
CA ARG A 79 15.91 -2.20 12.48
C ARG A 79 16.70 -3.13 11.59
N GLY A 80 17.58 -2.60 10.71
CA GLY A 80 18.31 -3.39 9.75
C GLY A 80 17.51 -3.82 8.53
N GLY A 81 16.24 -3.35 8.43
CA GLY A 81 15.35 -3.77 7.34
C GLY A 81 15.15 -5.27 7.33
N PHE A 82 14.92 -5.84 6.15
CA PHE A 82 14.76 -7.28 5.97
C PHE A 82 15.87 -7.90 5.13
N GLU A 83 16.80 -7.09 4.68
CA GLU A 83 17.88 -7.54 3.80
C GLU A 83 18.76 -8.60 4.43
N LYS A 84 18.96 -8.53 5.74
CA LYS A 84 19.79 -9.49 6.48
C LYS A 84 19.02 -10.73 6.91
N LYS A 85 17.75 -10.83 6.49
CA LYS A 85 16.89 -11.98 6.81
C LYS A 85 16.68 -12.17 8.31
N ILE A 86 16.68 -11.06 9.05
CA ILE A 86 16.46 -11.08 10.50
C ILE A 86 14.96 -10.94 10.75
N PHE A 87 14.39 -11.86 11.51
CA PHE A 87 13.00 -11.81 11.92
C PHE A 87 12.92 -11.49 13.40
N LEU A 88 12.32 -10.35 13.74
CA LEU A 88 12.12 -9.95 15.12
C LEU A 88 10.91 -10.69 15.67
N ILE A 89 11.14 -11.60 16.59
CA ILE A 89 10.09 -12.43 17.17
C ILE A 89 9.47 -11.76 18.39
N ASP A 90 10.30 -11.10 19.21
CA ASP A 90 9.85 -10.52 20.45
C ASP A 90 10.67 -9.29 20.81
N VAL A 91 10.03 -8.35 21.49
CA VAL A 91 10.68 -7.15 21.99
C VAL A 91 10.43 -7.05 23.48
N ASN A 92 11.50 -7.17 24.26
CA ASN A 92 11.44 -6.93 25.69
C ASN A 92 11.89 -5.50 25.96
N GLU A 93 10.95 -4.65 26.35
CA GLU A 93 11.31 -3.31 26.76
C GLU A 93 11.95 -3.35 28.13
N LYS A 94 13.14 -2.80 28.21
CA LYS A 94 13.80 -2.61 29.49
C LYS A 94 13.46 -1.22 29.99
N ASN A 95 12.85 -1.17 31.15
CA ASN A 95 12.56 0.10 31.83
C ASN A 95 13.82 0.54 32.57
N ASP A 96 14.64 1.28 31.86
CA ASP A 96 15.86 1.84 32.44
C ASP A 96 15.68 3.27 32.86
#